data_dcbd2f7d85a76e04ce6cc577002d7393
#
_entry.id   dcbd2f7d85a76e04ce6cc577002d7393
#
_cell.length_a   1.000
_cell.length_b   1.000
_cell.length_c   1.000
_cell.angle_alpha   90.00
_cell.angle_beta   90.00
_cell.angle_gamma   90.00
#
_symmetry.space_group_name_H-M   'P 1'
#
loop_
_entity.id
_entity.type
_entity.pdbx_description
1 polymer ?
#
loop_
_entity_poly.entity_id
_entity_poly.type
_entity_poly.pdbx_seq_one_letter_code
_entity_poly.pdbx_strand_id
1 'polypeptide(L)'
;KETVVHTPTLRIRIPEVVLLNAFNGFIRREVPFSRQSIYERDMNICQYCGKHFPRSRLTIDHVIPQSRGGLDTWDNLVVACLKCNVKKGSRTPDEAEMPLVRRPRKPAWFPHLGARLPEDLLEIWGRFIEVPA
;
A
#
# COMPACT_ATOMS: atom_id res chain seq x y z
N LYS A 1 1.30 -18.54 -22.26
CA LYS A 1 2.45 -18.89 -23.14
C LYS A 1 3.45 -19.65 -22.29
N GLU A 2 3.68 -20.92 -22.59
CA GLU A 2 4.72 -21.69 -21.93
C GLU A 2 6.09 -21.15 -22.36
N THR A 3 6.86 -20.67 -21.41
CA THR A 3 8.25 -20.26 -21.67
C THR A 3 9.16 -21.47 -21.48
N VAL A 4 9.89 -21.83 -22.53
CA VAL A 4 10.79 -22.99 -22.54
C VAL A 4 12.20 -22.49 -22.84
N VAL A 5 13.16 -22.88 -22.02
CA VAL A 5 14.59 -22.67 -22.30
C VAL A 5 15.17 -23.92 -22.93
N HIS A 6 15.87 -23.73 -24.04
CA HIS A 6 16.56 -24.78 -24.78
C HIS A 6 18.05 -24.79 -24.42
N THR A 7 18.55 -25.89 -23.96
CA THR A 7 19.99 -26.19 -23.89
C THR A 7 20.35 -27.14 -25.03
N PRO A 8 21.63 -27.35 -25.35
CA PRO A 8 22.03 -28.28 -26.40
C PRO A 8 21.49 -29.72 -26.25
N THR A 9 21.19 -30.11 -25.00
CA THR A 9 20.79 -31.47 -24.66
C THR A 9 19.44 -31.60 -23.97
N LEU A 10 18.82 -30.47 -23.54
CA LEU A 10 17.61 -30.51 -22.72
C LEU A 10 16.65 -29.37 -23.04
N ARG A 11 15.36 -29.67 -22.95
CA ARG A 11 14.28 -28.67 -22.92
C ARG A 11 13.78 -28.51 -21.49
N ILE A 12 13.94 -27.33 -20.92
CA ILE A 12 13.49 -27.03 -19.57
C ILE A 12 12.27 -26.11 -19.66
N ARG A 13 11.13 -26.56 -19.12
CA ARG A 13 9.97 -25.66 -18.89
C ARG A 13 10.28 -24.76 -17.70
N ILE A 14 10.17 -23.47 -17.88
CA ILE A 14 10.32 -22.53 -16.77
C ILE A 14 8.98 -22.51 -16.02
N PRO A 15 8.94 -22.92 -14.75
CA PRO A 15 7.74 -22.80 -13.94
C PRO A 15 7.44 -21.32 -13.67
N GLU A 16 6.18 -20.92 -13.76
CA GLU A 16 5.75 -19.56 -13.44
C GLU A 16 5.83 -19.27 -11.93
N VAL A 17 5.82 -20.33 -11.12
CA VAL A 17 5.94 -20.27 -9.66
C VAL A 17 6.96 -21.28 -9.17
N VAL A 18 7.96 -20.84 -8.42
CA VAL A 18 8.95 -21.67 -7.76
C VAL A 18 8.71 -21.65 -6.26
N LEU A 19 8.39 -22.82 -5.67
CA LEU A 19 8.30 -22.98 -4.22
C LEU A 19 9.69 -23.29 -3.66
N LEU A 20 10.18 -22.44 -2.78
CA LEU A 20 11.42 -22.67 -2.05
C LEU A 20 11.13 -23.49 -0.78
N ASN A 21 11.47 -24.77 -0.78
CA ASN A 21 11.22 -25.67 0.36
C ASN A 21 12.16 -25.42 1.57
N ALA A 22 13.21 -24.66 1.40
CA ALA A 22 14.17 -24.37 2.47
C ALA A 22 14.70 -22.94 2.36
N PHE A 23 13.89 -21.97 2.72
CA PHE A 23 14.31 -20.59 2.85
C PHE A 23 14.18 -20.14 4.31
N ASN A 24 15.29 -20.14 5.05
CA ASN A 24 15.32 -19.78 6.48
C ASN A 24 15.56 -18.28 6.74
N GLY A 25 15.36 -17.42 5.76
CA GLY A 25 15.76 -16.03 5.88
C GLY A 25 14.81 -15.05 5.23
N PHE A 26 13.58 -14.89 5.73
CA PHE A 26 12.85 -13.65 5.47
C PHE A 26 13.49 -12.53 6.29
N ILE A 27 14.33 -11.72 5.67
CA ILE A 27 14.67 -10.41 6.20
C ILE A 27 13.37 -9.61 6.14
N ARG A 28 12.63 -9.53 7.25
CA ARG A 28 11.51 -8.59 7.38
C ARG A 28 12.08 -7.19 7.29
N ARG A 29 12.10 -6.64 6.10
CA ARG A 29 12.41 -5.21 5.93
C ARG A 29 11.20 -4.44 6.42
N GLU A 30 11.41 -3.50 7.31
CA GLU A 30 10.35 -2.57 7.69
C GLU A 30 10.10 -1.59 6.54
N VAL A 31 8.82 -1.25 6.31
CA VAL A 31 8.48 -0.19 5.36
C VAL A 31 9.00 1.13 5.94
N PRO A 32 9.88 1.86 5.24
CA PRO A 32 10.40 3.12 5.74
C PRO A 32 9.26 4.14 5.89
N PHE A 33 9.24 4.86 6.99
CA PHE A 33 8.28 5.93 7.21
C PHE A 33 8.61 7.11 6.30
N SER A 34 7.79 7.34 5.29
CA SER A 34 7.96 8.42 4.32
C SER A 34 6.61 8.86 3.75
N ARG A 35 6.58 10.08 3.19
CA ARG A 35 5.40 10.57 2.47
C ARG A 35 4.98 9.63 1.35
N GLN A 36 5.95 9.10 0.61
CA GLN A 36 5.72 8.13 -0.47
C GLN A 36 4.99 6.89 0.04
N SER A 37 5.49 6.30 1.13
CA SER A 37 4.92 5.09 1.72
C SER A 37 3.50 5.31 2.26
N ILE A 38 3.17 6.53 2.73
CA ILE A 38 1.80 6.87 3.16
C ILE A 38 0.86 6.91 1.94
N TYR A 39 1.27 7.52 0.81
CA TYR A 39 0.48 7.52 -0.41
C TYR A 39 0.26 6.11 -0.97
N GLU A 40 1.28 5.27 -0.91
CA GLU A 40 1.21 3.87 -1.34
C GLU A 40 0.28 3.06 -0.45
N ARG A 41 0.40 3.20 0.89
CA ARG A 41 -0.49 2.54 1.86
C ARG A 41 -1.96 2.86 1.60
N ASP A 42 -2.27 4.12 1.34
CA ASP A 42 -3.63 4.61 1.15
C ASP A 42 -4.07 4.56 -0.32
N MET A 43 -3.23 4.03 -1.23
CA MET A 43 -3.52 3.82 -2.67
C MET A 43 -4.04 5.08 -3.37
N ASN A 44 -3.55 6.27 -3.00
CA ASN A 44 -4.03 7.57 -3.49
C ASN A 44 -5.55 7.79 -3.29
N ILE A 45 -6.13 7.16 -2.28
CA ILE A 45 -7.54 7.31 -1.90
C ILE A 45 -7.61 8.28 -0.71
N CYS A 46 -8.49 9.29 -0.83
CA CYS A 46 -8.78 10.16 0.30
C CYS A 46 -9.46 9.38 1.43
N GLN A 47 -8.87 9.37 2.62
CA GLN A 47 -9.37 8.59 3.75
C GLN A 47 -10.62 9.20 4.43
N TYR A 48 -11.07 10.38 3.99
CA TYR A 48 -12.32 10.99 4.44
C TYR A 48 -13.49 10.78 3.50
N CYS A 49 -13.30 10.95 2.19
CA CYS A 49 -14.40 10.80 1.22
C CYS A 49 -14.35 9.51 0.41
N GLY A 50 -13.31 8.68 0.56
CA GLY A 50 -13.17 7.40 -0.12
C GLY A 50 -12.90 7.48 -1.63
N LYS A 51 -12.68 8.69 -2.19
CA LYS A 51 -12.47 8.87 -3.62
C LYS A 51 -10.98 8.84 -3.97
N HIS A 52 -10.66 8.22 -5.10
CA HIS A 52 -9.34 8.23 -5.69
C HIS A 52 -9.06 9.56 -6.41
N PHE A 53 -7.84 10.09 -6.24
CA PHE A 53 -7.40 11.32 -6.90
C PHE A 53 -5.97 11.16 -7.40
N PRO A 54 -5.59 11.92 -8.45
CA PRO A 54 -4.18 12.05 -8.83
C PRO A 54 -3.40 12.69 -7.68
N ARG A 55 -2.13 12.30 -7.54
CA ARG A 55 -1.28 12.72 -6.43
C ARG A 55 -1.17 14.25 -6.26
N SER A 56 -1.27 15.00 -7.36
CA SER A 56 -1.26 16.47 -7.36
C SER A 56 -2.46 17.11 -6.63
N ARG A 57 -3.55 16.35 -6.42
CA ARG A 57 -4.76 16.80 -5.72
C ARG A 57 -4.92 16.19 -4.32
N LEU A 58 -3.88 15.47 -3.88
CA LEU A 58 -3.83 14.85 -2.56
C LEU A 58 -2.79 15.53 -1.68
N THR A 59 -3.03 15.47 -0.39
CA THR A 59 -2.13 15.92 0.67
C THR A 59 -2.11 14.86 1.78
N ILE A 60 -1.14 14.97 2.68
CA ILE A 60 -1.10 14.19 3.91
C ILE A 60 -1.66 15.06 5.02
N ASP A 61 -2.62 14.51 5.75
CA ASP A 61 -3.29 15.16 6.86
C ASP A 61 -3.03 14.41 8.17
N HIS A 62 -2.99 15.15 9.29
CA HIS A 62 -2.89 14.60 10.63
C HIS A 62 -4.28 14.32 11.19
N VAL A 63 -4.56 13.06 11.54
CA VAL A 63 -5.83 12.67 12.18
C VAL A 63 -6.04 13.49 13.45
N ILE A 64 -5.06 13.46 14.36
CA ILE A 64 -4.94 14.41 15.47
C ILE A 64 -4.06 15.56 14.98
N PRO A 65 -4.56 16.79 14.91
CA PRO A 65 -3.79 17.92 14.39
C PRO A 65 -2.49 18.16 15.16
N GLN A 66 -1.44 18.61 14.47
CA GLN A 66 -0.16 18.97 15.11
C GLN A 66 -0.34 20.04 16.21
N SER A 67 -1.25 21.00 15.99
CA SER A 67 -1.59 22.02 16.99
C SER A 67 -2.15 21.44 18.30
N ARG A 68 -2.56 20.17 18.29
CA ARG A 68 -3.07 19.43 19.45
C ARG A 68 -2.15 18.29 19.89
N GLY A 69 -0.88 18.34 19.49
CA GLY A 69 0.12 17.34 19.84
C GLY A 69 0.13 16.10 18.96
N GLY A 70 -0.53 16.14 17.79
CA GLY A 70 -0.47 15.06 16.81
C GLY A 70 0.95 14.87 16.27
N LEU A 71 1.46 13.63 16.31
CA LEU A 71 2.80 13.27 15.88
C LEU A 71 2.82 12.72 14.46
N ASP A 72 3.99 12.77 13.82
CA ASP A 72 4.25 12.17 12.51
C ASP A 72 4.45 10.65 12.69
N THR A 73 3.36 9.91 12.76
CA THR A 73 3.36 8.45 12.94
C THR A 73 2.44 7.77 11.93
N TRP A 74 2.66 6.46 11.72
CA TRP A 74 1.80 5.65 10.86
C TRP A 74 0.32 5.71 11.24
N ASP A 75 0.03 5.82 12.54
CA ASP A 75 -1.33 5.78 13.07
C ASP A 75 -2.00 7.17 13.05
N ASN A 76 -1.25 8.22 12.77
CA ASN A 76 -1.75 9.59 12.79
C ASN A 76 -1.74 10.30 11.43
N LEU A 77 -1.10 9.75 10.40
CA LEU A 77 -1.05 10.36 9.07
C LEU A 77 -1.92 9.59 8.08
N VAL A 78 -2.71 10.33 7.30
CA VAL A 78 -3.60 9.78 6.26
C VAL A 78 -3.53 10.62 4.99
N VAL A 79 -3.84 9.98 3.85
CA VAL A 79 -4.03 10.70 2.59
C VAL A 79 -5.41 11.37 2.57
N ALA A 80 -5.44 12.65 2.26
CA ALA A 80 -6.66 13.43 2.11
C ALA A 80 -6.67 14.22 0.81
N CYS A 81 -7.82 14.42 0.18
CA CYS A 81 -7.94 15.40 -0.90
C CYS A 81 -7.95 16.81 -0.32
N LEU A 82 -7.55 17.80 -1.12
CA LEU A 82 -7.45 19.19 -0.67
C LEU A 82 -8.76 19.71 -0.05
N LYS A 83 -9.92 19.34 -0.64
CA LYS A 83 -11.24 19.75 -0.13
C LYS A 83 -11.51 19.20 1.27
N CYS A 84 -11.26 17.90 1.48
CA CYS A 84 -11.49 17.27 2.78
C CYS A 84 -10.51 17.78 3.83
N ASN A 85 -9.25 17.99 3.46
CA ASN A 85 -8.25 18.53 4.37
C ASN A 85 -8.63 19.94 4.85
N VAL A 86 -9.02 20.82 3.94
CA VAL A 86 -9.51 22.19 4.28
C VAL A 86 -10.77 22.13 5.16
N LYS A 87 -11.73 21.26 4.80
CA LYS A 87 -12.98 21.11 5.57
C LYS A 87 -12.71 20.62 6.99
N LYS A 88 -11.78 19.69 7.19
CA LYS A 88 -11.39 19.19 8.50
C LYS A 88 -10.67 20.27 9.32
N GLY A 89 -9.72 20.98 8.71
CA GLY A 89 -8.90 21.99 9.38
C GLY A 89 -8.16 21.43 10.60
N SER A 90 -8.11 22.20 11.67
CA SER A 90 -7.44 21.83 12.93
C SER A 90 -8.33 21.02 13.90
N ARG A 91 -9.40 20.41 13.40
CA ARG A 91 -10.31 19.55 14.18
C ARG A 91 -9.90 18.08 14.05
N THR A 92 -10.31 17.27 15.01
CA THR A 92 -10.27 15.80 14.85
C THR A 92 -11.34 15.34 13.86
N PRO A 93 -11.26 14.10 13.30
CA PRO A 93 -12.30 13.56 12.45
C PRO A 93 -13.69 13.57 13.10
N ASP A 94 -13.76 13.23 14.38
CA ASP A 94 -15.03 13.21 15.13
C ASP A 94 -15.63 14.60 15.27
N GLU A 95 -14.83 15.60 15.61
CA GLU A 95 -15.30 17.01 15.71
C GLU A 95 -15.68 17.59 14.34
N ALA A 96 -15.08 17.10 13.27
CA ALA A 96 -15.39 17.52 11.90
C ALA A 96 -16.56 16.74 11.29
N GLU A 97 -17.08 15.73 11.98
CA GLU A 97 -18.07 14.78 11.47
C GLU A 97 -17.60 14.13 10.15
N MET A 98 -16.33 13.77 10.11
CA MET A 98 -15.66 13.20 8.94
C MET A 98 -14.98 11.89 9.31
N PRO A 99 -15.75 10.79 9.42
CA PRO A 99 -15.17 9.50 9.78
C PRO A 99 -14.14 9.03 8.76
N LEU A 100 -13.10 8.36 9.24
CA LEU A 100 -12.10 7.76 8.36
C LEU A 100 -12.66 6.51 7.68
N VAL A 101 -12.41 6.36 6.39
CA VAL A 101 -12.73 5.15 5.60
C VAL A 101 -11.99 3.94 6.16
N ARG A 102 -10.72 4.14 6.54
CA ARG A 102 -9.88 3.12 7.15
C ARG A 102 -9.03 3.74 8.26
N ARG A 103 -8.93 3.03 9.38
CA ARG A 103 -8.04 3.43 10.47
C ARG A 103 -6.58 3.30 10.03
N PRO A 104 -5.76 4.36 10.11
CA PRO A 104 -4.37 4.29 9.70
C PRO A 104 -3.58 3.33 10.59
N ARG A 105 -2.72 2.52 9.99
CA ARG A 105 -1.83 1.58 10.67
C ARG A 105 -0.52 1.50 9.92
N LYS A 106 0.54 1.05 10.59
CA LYS A 106 1.79 0.70 9.93
C LYS A 106 1.52 -0.44 8.92
N PRO A 107 1.87 -0.27 7.64
CA PRO A 107 1.68 -1.33 6.66
C PRO A 107 2.59 -2.51 6.99
N ALA A 108 2.09 -3.73 6.79
CA ALA A 108 2.94 -4.90 6.78
C ALA A 108 3.94 -4.77 5.62
N TRP A 109 5.18 -5.22 5.85
CA TRP A 109 6.13 -5.29 4.75
C TRP A 109 5.69 -6.42 3.80
N PHE A 110 5.35 -6.03 2.59
CA PHE A 110 5.28 -6.95 1.46
C PHE A 110 6.50 -6.68 0.59
N PRO A 111 7.18 -7.73 0.08
CA PRO A 111 8.11 -7.50 -1.00
C PRO A 111 7.29 -6.80 -2.10
N HIS A 112 7.51 -5.51 -2.28
CA HIS A 112 7.02 -4.85 -3.47
C HIS A 112 7.71 -5.54 -4.64
N LEU A 113 7.01 -6.47 -5.25
CA LEU A 113 7.17 -6.72 -6.65
C LEU A 113 6.76 -5.40 -7.30
N GLY A 114 7.68 -4.47 -7.40
CA GLY A 114 7.47 -3.09 -7.87
C GLY A 114 7.15 -2.97 -9.35
N ALA A 115 6.60 -4.03 -9.91
CA ALA A 115 5.93 -4.03 -11.18
C ALA A 115 4.43 -4.26 -10.90
N ARG A 116 3.58 -3.47 -11.50
CA ARG A 116 2.20 -3.89 -11.75
C ARG A 116 2.32 -5.25 -12.41
N LEU A 117 2.02 -6.30 -11.67
CA LEU A 117 1.92 -7.62 -12.26
C LEU A 117 0.87 -7.52 -13.37
N PRO A 118 1.16 -7.99 -14.58
CA PRO A 118 0.16 -8.15 -15.62
C PRO A 118 -1.06 -8.88 -15.05
N GLU A 119 -2.26 -8.54 -15.55
CA GLU A 119 -3.51 -9.09 -15.00
C GLU A 119 -3.56 -10.63 -15.01
N ASP A 120 -2.92 -11.23 -16.00
CA ASP A 120 -2.76 -12.68 -16.13
C ASP A 120 -1.91 -13.29 -14.99
N LEU A 121 -0.91 -12.55 -14.49
CA LEU A 121 -0.11 -12.98 -13.34
C LEU A 121 -0.81 -12.73 -12.01
N LEU A 122 -1.66 -11.71 -11.90
CA LEU A 122 -2.46 -11.46 -10.70
C LEU A 122 -3.43 -12.60 -10.41
N GLU A 123 -4.01 -13.23 -11.43
CA GLU A 123 -4.89 -14.38 -11.29
C GLU A 123 -4.14 -15.61 -10.74
N ILE A 124 -2.90 -15.83 -11.21
CA ILE A 124 -2.04 -16.93 -10.76
C ILE A 124 -1.57 -16.69 -9.33
N TRP A 125 -1.10 -15.47 -9.04
CA TRP A 125 -0.55 -15.11 -7.74
C TRP A 125 -1.62 -14.92 -6.67
N GLY A 126 -2.86 -14.57 -7.04
CA GLY A 126 -3.98 -14.43 -6.10
C GLY A 126 -4.31 -15.69 -5.31
N ARG A 127 -3.86 -16.87 -5.79
CA ARG A 127 -3.99 -18.15 -5.06
C ARG A 127 -2.94 -18.34 -3.96
N PHE A 128 -1.86 -17.57 -4.00
CA PHE A 128 -0.71 -17.71 -3.10
C PHE A 128 -0.49 -16.48 -2.21
N ILE A 129 -1.13 -15.38 -2.53
CA ILE A 129 -1.03 -14.13 -1.79
C ILE A 129 -2.43 -13.81 -1.26
N GLU A 130 -2.64 -13.98 0.04
CA GLU A 130 -3.79 -13.36 0.70
C GLU A 130 -3.58 -11.85 0.63
N VAL A 131 -4.29 -11.19 -0.30
CA VAL A 131 -4.38 -9.73 -0.31
C VAL A 131 -5.29 -9.38 0.85
N PRO A 132 -4.80 -8.81 1.96
CA PRO A 132 -5.68 -8.38 3.03
C PRO A 132 -6.61 -7.30 2.50
N ALA A 133 -7.90 -7.54 2.64
CA ALA A 133 -8.98 -6.63 2.26
C ALA A 133 -8.85 -5.26 2.92
#